data_c84c268f5e8039ef87a10c4c0fcc3268
#
_entry.id   c84c268f5e8039ef87a10c4c0fcc3268
#
_cell.length_a   1.000
_cell.length_b   1.000
_cell.length_c   1.000
_cell.angle_alpha   90.00
_cell.angle_beta   90.00
_cell.angle_gamma   90.00
#
_symmetry.space_group_name_H-M   'P 1'
#
loop_
_entity.id
_entity.type
_entity.pdbx_description
1 polymer ?
#
loop_
_entity_poly.entity_id
_entity_poly.type
_entity_poly.pdbx_seq_one_letter_code
_entity_poly.pdbx_strand_id
1 'polypeptide(L)'
;STLSSSSAASDVYKRQDPDRLWDSLMEMAKIGPGIAGGNNRQTLTDEDSEGRHLFKKWCEKEGLEMGLDTMGNMFARRQGSDPNALPVMVGSHLDTQPTGGKYDGVLGVLGALEMVRTLNDLKIKTRRPIVIVNWTNEEGTRFAPPMMASGVFSGMHTQDWAYGRTDADGKKFGDEIQRIGWVGDEKVGARKMHAFFELHIEQGPILEAENKDIGVVTHGQGLNWLQVTLTGRESHTGSTPMPMRLNAGLGMARITELVHNIAMKNQPEAVGAVGHCDVYPNSRNIIPGKCVFTIDFRSPSFDTVSYTHLRAHETRGNLVCRLLLE
;
A
#
# COMPACT_ATOMS: atom_id res chain seq x y z
N SER A 1 42.73 6.26 11.45
CA SER A 1 42.03 5.47 12.48
C SER A 1 40.54 5.39 12.15
N THR A 2 40.19 4.55 11.19
CA THR A 2 38.80 4.41 10.66
C THR A 2 38.33 2.95 10.72
N LEU A 3 38.76 2.17 11.72
CA LEU A 3 38.46 0.73 11.79
C LEU A 3 37.61 0.31 12.99
N SER A 4 37.02 1.26 13.76
CA SER A 4 36.20 0.89 14.92
C SER A 4 34.70 0.77 14.65
N SER A 5 34.19 1.19 13.47
CA SER A 5 32.77 1.13 13.14
C SER A 5 32.31 -0.20 12.54
N SER A 6 33.21 -1.03 11.99
CA SER A 6 32.82 -2.27 11.32
C SER A 6 32.61 -3.45 12.28
N SER A 7 33.28 -3.49 13.44
CA SER A 7 33.14 -4.61 14.38
C SER A 7 31.81 -4.57 15.16
N ALA A 8 31.39 -3.37 15.61
CA ALA A 8 30.12 -3.22 16.31
C ALA A 8 28.91 -3.53 15.40
N ALA A 9 28.97 -3.11 14.12
CA ALA A 9 27.95 -3.44 13.14
C ALA A 9 27.87 -4.95 12.84
N SER A 10 29.03 -5.62 12.73
CA SER A 10 29.08 -7.07 12.52
C SER A 10 28.57 -7.86 13.72
N ASP A 11 28.80 -7.37 14.95
CA ASP A 11 28.30 -8.01 16.16
C ASP A 11 26.78 -7.85 16.35
N VAL A 12 26.20 -6.73 15.93
CA VAL A 12 24.74 -6.54 15.88
C VAL A 12 24.10 -7.55 14.92
N TYR A 13 24.65 -7.68 13.72
CA TYR A 13 24.14 -8.63 12.72
C TYR A 13 24.19 -10.10 13.20
N LYS A 14 25.25 -10.49 13.91
CA LYS A 14 25.43 -11.85 14.43
C LYS A 14 24.53 -12.19 15.62
N ARG A 15 23.80 -11.25 16.19
CA ARG A 15 22.99 -11.43 17.39
C ARG A 15 21.50 -11.11 17.21
N GLN A 16 21.06 -10.88 15.99
CA GLN A 16 19.63 -10.80 15.67
C GLN A 16 18.98 -12.16 15.94
N ASP A 17 17.75 -12.11 16.41
CA ASP A 17 16.95 -13.31 16.69
C ASP A 17 15.90 -13.48 15.58
N PRO A 18 16.18 -14.32 14.56
CA PRO A 18 15.26 -14.52 13.46
C PRO A 18 13.96 -15.22 13.88
N ASP A 19 14.03 -16.08 14.88
CA ASP A 19 12.87 -16.81 15.39
C ASP A 19 11.91 -15.82 16.09
N ARG A 20 12.45 -14.88 16.86
CA ARG A 20 11.66 -13.83 17.53
C ARG A 20 10.95 -12.91 16.52
N LEU A 21 11.62 -12.56 15.43
CA LEU A 21 10.98 -11.80 14.33
C LEU A 21 9.88 -12.64 13.69
N TRP A 22 10.17 -13.89 13.35
CA TRP A 22 9.22 -14.81 12.74
C TRP A 22 7.98 -15.01 13.62
N ASP A 23 8.18 -15.29 14.91
CA ASP A 23 7.10 -15.46 15.87
C ASP A 23 6.22 -14.21 15.98
N SER A 24 6.82 -13.01 15.96
CA SER A 24 6.09 -11.76 15.97
C SER A 24 5.25 -11.57 14.69
N LEU A 25 5.79 -11.93 13.51
CA LEU A 25 5.06 -11.90 12.25
C LEU A 25 3.88 -12.89 12.27
N MET A 26 4.11 -14.12 12.78
CA MET A 26 3.07 -15.14 12.85
C MET A 26 1.99 -14.82 13.92
N GLU A 27 2.36 -14.16 15.00
CA GLU A 27 1.37 -13.69 15.99
C GLU A 27 0.50 -12.57 15.42
N MET A 28 1.11 -11.59 14.76
CA MET A 28 0.36 -10.52 14.07
C MET A 28 -0.56 -11.09 12.98
N ALA A 29 -0.12 -12.12 12.27
CA ALA A 29 -0.90 -12.77 11.21
C ALA A 29 -2.16 -13.51 11.71
N LYS A 30 -2.30 -13.75 13.01
CA LYS A 30 -3.53 -14.33 13.59
C LYS A 30 -4.67 -13.31 13.68
N ILE A 31 -4.35 -12.01 13.61
CA ILE A 31 -5.31 -10.92 13.69
C ILE A 31 -5.79 -10.59 12.28
N GLY A 32 -7.10 -10.68 12.04
CA GLY A 32 -7.69 -10.50 10.73
C GLY A 32 -7.26 -11.59 9.75
N PRO A 33 -7.58 -12.89 10.02
CA PRO A 33 -7.24 -13.96 9.09
C PRO A 33 -7.99 -13.78 7.77
N GLY A 34 -7.26 -13.92 6.67
CA GLY A 34 -7.78 -13.82 5.32
C GLY A 34 -7.93 -15.17 4.61
N ILE A 35 -8.26 -15.12 3.34
CA ILE A 35 -8.43 -16.31 2.49
C ILE A 35 -7.05 -16.92 2.20
N ALA A 36 -7.01 -18.24 2.04
CA ALA A 36 -5.80 -18.98 1.65
C ALA A 36 -4.58 -18.76 2.57
N GLY A 37 -4.82 -18.45 3.83
CA GLY A 37 -3.77 -18.24 4.82
C GLY A 37 -3.13 -16.83 4.79
N GLY A 38 -3.71 -15.89 4.05
CA GLY A 38 -3.34 -14.47 4.07
C GLY A 38 -3.96 -13.72 5.25
N ASN A 39 -3.98 -12.39 5.14
CA ASN A 39 -4.60 -11.49 6.11
C ASN A 39 -5.67 -10.59 5.45
N ASN A 40 -6.64 -10.18 6.27
CA ASN A 40 -7.63 -9.17 5.97
C ASN A 40 -7.77 -8.24 7.18
N ARG A 41 -6.79 -7.40 7.38
CA ARG A 41 -6.73 -6.38 8.45
C ARG A 41 -6.75 -5.01 7.81
N GLN A 42 -7.88 -4.68 7.18
CA GLN A 42 -8.01 -3.39 6.50
C GLN A 42 -8.00 -2.24 7.51
N THR A 43 -7.49 -1.11 7.05
CA THR A 43 -7.33 0.07 7.90
C THR A 43 -8.62 0.46 8.62
N LEU A 44 -8.51 0.86 9.89
CA LEU A 44 -9.59 1.33 10.77
C LEU A 44 -10.73 0.31 10.97
N THR A 45 -10.49 -0.98 10.74
CA THR A 45 -11.35 -2.06 11.22
C THR A 45 -11.03 -2.42 12.68
N ASP A 46 -11.85 -3.27 13.28
CA ASP A 46 -11.59 -3.74 14.64
C ASP A 46 -10.34 -4.62 14.68
N GLU A 47 -10.07 -5.38 13.61
CA GLU A 47 -8.84 -6.15 13.43
C GLU A 47 -7.60 -5.24 13.32
N ASP A 48 -7.70 -4.11 12.60
CA ASP A 48 -6.60 -3.13 12.58
C ASP A 48 -6.35 -2.55 13.98
N SER A 49 -7.41 -2.23 14.72
CA SER A 49 -7.30 -1.79 16.11
C SER A 49 -6.62 -2.84 17.00
N GLU A 50 -6.98 -4.11 16.87
CA GLU A 50 -6.35 -5.22 17.61
C GLU A 50 -4.85 -5.33 17.26
N GLY A 51 -4.49 -5.27 15.98
CA GLY A 51 -3.09 -5.28 15.52
C GLY A 51 -2.29 -4.12 16.06
N ARG A 52 -2.87 -2.91 16.10
CA ARG A 52 -2.26 -1.71 16.70
C ARG A 52 -2.02 -1.87 18.20
N HIS A 53 -2.99 -2.44 18.93
CA HIS A 53 -2.83 -2.74 20.36
C HIS A 53 -1.73 -3.74 20.62
N LEU A 54 -1.62 -4.80 19.81
CA LEU A 54 -0.55 -5.79 19.92
C LEU A 54 0.82 -5.15 19.68
N PHE A 55 0.96 -4.37 18.62
CA PHE A 55 2.19 -3.64 18.32
C PHE A 55 2.56 -2.67 19.45
N LYS A 56 1.62 -1.87 19.93
CA LYS A 56 1.82 -0.96 21.07
C LYS A 56 2.34 -1.70 22.30
N LYS A 57 1.71 -2.81 22.66
CA LYS A 57 2.11 -3.67 23.79
C LYS A 57 3.57 -4.15 23.66
N TRP A 58 3.98 -4.55 22.45
CA TRP A 58 5.35 -4.97 22.22
C TRP A 58 6.35 -3.82 22.33
N CYS A 59 6.00 -2.64 21.81
CA CYS A 59 6.82 -1.43 21.92
C CYS A 59 7.00 -0.99 23.37
N GLU A 60 5.92 -0.95 24.15
CA GLU A 60 5.94 -0.58 25.58
C GLU A 60 6.78 -1.57 26.40
N LYS A 61 6.73 -2.88 26.09
CA LYS A 61 7.58 -3.91 26.72
C LYS A 61 9.07 -3.66 26.48
N GLU A 62 9.42 -3.09 25.33
CA GLU A 62 10.79 -2.69 25.00
C GLU A 62 11.20 -1.31 25.54
N GLY A 63 10.35 -0.66 26.32
CA GLY A 63 10.60 0.65 26.91
C GLY A 63 10.52 1.81 25.90
N LEU A 64 9.78 1.63 24.82
CA LEU A 64 9.55 2.70 23.82
C LEU A 64 8.42 3.63 24.28
N GLU A 65 8.60 4.92 24.03
CA GLU A 65 7.55 5.93 24.23
C GLU A 65 6.62 5.94 23.02
N MET A 66 5.33 5.75 23.27
CA MET A 66 4.32 5.77 22.21
C MET A 66 3.79 7.18 21.97
N GLY A 67 3.79 7.61 20.71
CA GLY A 67 3.12 8.80 20.21
C GLY A 67 2.11 8.44 19.14
N LEU A 68 1.11 9.28 18.97
CA LEU A 68 0.03 9.09 18.02
C LEU A 68 -0.38 10.46 17.46
N ASP A 69 -0.42 10.60 16.14
CA ASP A 69 -0.89 11.82 15.51
C ASP A 69 -2.40 11.78 15.19
N THR A 70 -2.92 12.91 14.73
CA THR A 70 -4.35 13.05 14.40
C THR A 70 -4.80 12.16 13.23
N MET A 71 -3.87 11.66 12.40
CA MET A 71 -4.16 10.69 11.34
C MET A 71 -4.04 9.23 11.80
N GLY A 72 -3.73 9.01 13.09
CA GLY A 72 -3.56 7.67 13.66
C GLY A 72 -2.22 7.02 13.31
N ASN A 73 -1.26 7.77 12.76
CA ASN A 73 0.09 7.26 12.59
C ASN A 73 0.71 7.01 13.97
N MET A 74 1.26 5.81 14.17
CA MET A 74 1.88 5.43 15.43
C MET A 74 3.39 5.65 15.39
N PHE A 75 3.95 6.17 16.46
CA PHE A 75 5.37 6.46 16.60
C PHE A 75 5.88 5.87 17.92
N ALA A 76 6.68 4.81 17.84
CA ALA A 76 7.32 4.19 18.99
C ALA A 76 8.78 4.67 19.10
N ARG A 77 9.08 5.51 20.08
CA ARG A 77 10.36 6.18 20.24
C ARG A 77 11.27 5.48 21.23
N ARG A 78 12.46 5.09 20.77
CA ARG A 78 13.60 4.71 21.60
C ARG A 78 14.52 5.91 21.77
N GLN A 79 14.83 6.26 23.00
CA GLN A 79 15.69 7.41 23.31
C GLN A 79 17.14 7.18 22.86
N GLY A 80 17.77 8.26 22.36
CA GLY A 80 19.20 8.32 22.07
C GLY A 80 20.01 8.90 23.23
N SER A 81 21.32 9.00 23.05
CA SER A 81 22.20 9.71 24.00
C SER A 81 22.19 11.23 23.82
N ASP A 82 21.75 11.72 22.68
CA ASP A 82 21.59 13.12 22.34
C ASP A 82 20.11 13.44 22.19
N PRO A 83 19.46 14.04 23.20
CA PRO A 83 18.00 14.29 23.18
C PRO A 83 17.62 15.36 22.14
N ASN A 84 18.56 16.20 21.70
CA ASN A 84 18.32 17.25 20.72
C ASN A 84 18.54 16.78 19.27
N ALA A 85 19.07 15.59 19.07
CA ALA A 85 19.28 15.06 17.73
C ALA A 85 17.96 14.64 17.09
N LEU A 86 17.73 15.02 15.86
CA LEU A 86 16.60 14.54 15.08
C LEU A 86 16.63 13.00 15.00
N PRO A 87 15.50 12.32 15.17
CA PRO A 87 15.43 10.86 15.14
C PRO A 87 15.69 10.29 13.74
N VAL A 88 16.18 9.07 13.70
CA VAL A 88 16.06 8.21 12.54
C VAL A 88 14.72 7.47 12.66
N MET A 89 13.87 7.59 11.66
CA MET A 89 12.61 6.86 11.60
C MET A 89 12.77 5.62 10.73
N VAL A 90 12.12 4.53 11.12
CA VAL A 90 12.10 3.27 10.39
C VAL A 90 10.73 2.63 10.58
N GLY A 91 10.15 2.08 9.52
CA GLY A 91 8.84 1.45 9.63
C GLY A 91 8.17 1.28 8.29
N SER A 92 6.89 0.96 8.31
CA SER A 92 6.01 0.75 7.17
C SER A 92 4.56 0.84 7.66
N HIS A 93 3.69 -0.14 7.34
CA HIS A 93 2.28 -0.18 7.72
C HIS A 93 1.89 -1.54 8.31
N LEU A 94 0.77 -1.57 9.04
CA LEU A 94 0.17 -2.78 9.58
C LEU A 94 -1.16 -3.13 8.92
N ASP A 95 -1.82 -2.18 8.25
CA ASP A 95 -3.02 -2.46 7.47
C ASP A 95 -2.69 -3.34 6.26
N THR A 96 -3.67 -4.14 5.83
CA THR A 96 -3.53 -5.06 4.71
C THR A 96 -4.65 -4.88 3.71
N GLN A 97 -4.45 -5.40 2.51
CA GLN A 97 -5.52 -5.57 1.54
C GLN A 97 -6.54 -6.63 2.03
N PRO A 98 -7.75 -6.73 1.41
CA PRO A 98 -8.75 -7.74 1.78
C PRO A 98 -8.26 -9.20 1.66
N THR A 99 -7.30 -9.44 0.75
CA THR A 99 -6.65 -10.73 0.53
C THR A 99 -5.14 -10.59 0.55
N GLY A 100 -4.64 -9.79 1.50
CA GLY A 100 -3.24 -9.42 1.62
C GLY A 100 -2.33 -10.53 2.11
N GLY A 101 -1.04 -10.36 1.91
CA GLY A 101 0.00 -11.22 2.48
C GLY A 101 0.22 -10.94 3.98
N LYS A 102 0.92 -11.86 4.65
CA LYS A 102 1.27 -11.72 6.07
C LYS A 102 2.44 -10.77 6.31
N TYR A 103 3.19 -10.45 5.27
CA TYR A 103 4.48 -9.77 5.38
C TYR A 103 4.44 -8.35 4.83
N ASP A 104 3.46 -8.05 3.99
CA ASP A 104 3.28 -6.78 3.31
C ASP A 104 3.12 -5.64 4.32
N GLY A 105 4.04 -4.69 4.31
CA GLY A 105 4.19 -3.63 5.31
C GLY A 105 4.58 -4.12 6.71
N VAL A 106 3.96 -5.21 7.16
CA VAL A 106 4.16 -5.78 8.50
C VAL A 106 5.63 -6.13 8.77
N LEU A 107 6.35 -6.64 7.75
CA LEU A 107 7.78 -6.93 7.85
C LEU A 107 8.58 -5.66 8.18
N GLY A 108 8.27 -4.52 7.57
CA GLY A 108 8.97 -3.26 7.81
C GLY A 108 8.78 -2.73 9.23
N VAL A 109 7.57 -2.84 9.76
CA VAL A 109 7.26 -2.43 11.14
C VAL A 109 7.88 -3.39 12.17
N LEU A 110 7.70 -4.70 11.99
CA LEU A 110 8.20 -5.69 12.97
C LEU A 110 9.71 -5.93 12.84
N GLY A 111 10.29 -5.78 11.64
CA GLY A 111 11.74 -5.76 11.45
C GLY A 111 12.40 -4.59 12.17
N ALA A 112 11.75 -3.41 12.14
CA ALA A 112 12.21 -2.25 12.92
C ALA A 112 12.12 -2.52 14.44
N LEU A 113 11.06 -3.19 14.90
CA LEU A 113 10.93 -3.58 16.31
C LEU A 113 12.01 -4.59 16.69
N GLU A 114 12.31 -5.58 15.84
CA GLU A 114 13.37 -6.55 16.10
C GLU A 114 14.75 -5.91 16.15
N MET A 115 15.01 -4.94 15.27
CA MET A 115 16.23 -4.13 15.34
C MET A 115 16.35 -3.43 16.71
N VAL A 116 15.28 -2.84 17.22
CA VAL A 116 15.28 -2.19 18.55
C VAL A 116 15.51 -3.20 19.67
N ARG A 117 14.83 -4.37 19.64
CA ARG A 117 15.05 -5.47 20.58
C ARG A 117 16.52 -5.88 20.61
N THR A 118 17.12 -6.09 19.45
CA THR A 118 18.54 -6.43 19.32
C THR A 118 19.44 -5.36 19.94
N LEU A 119 19.17 -4.07 19.67
CA LEU A 119 19.92 -2.98 20.30
C LEU A 119 19.78 -2.94 21.83
N ASN A 120 18.60 -3.31 22.35
CA ASN A 120 18.35 -3.40 23.78
C ASN A 120 19.11 -4.61 24.41
N ASP A 121 19.04 -5.78 23.80
CA ASP A 121 19.75 -7.00 24.23
C ASP A 121 21.27 -6.78 24.30
N LEU A 122 21.80 -6.08 23.31
CA LEU A 122 23.22 -5.72 23.22
C LEU A 122 23.59 -4.49 24.07
N LYS A 123 22.61 -3.85 24.72
CA LYS A 123 22.81 -2.60 25.50
C LYS A 123 23.48 -1.50 24.70
N ILE A 124 23.25 -1.48 23.37
CA ILE A 124 23.80 -0.44 22.48
C ILE A 124 22.96 0.81 22.62
N LYS A 125 23.61 1.91 22.97
CA LYS A 125 23.00 3.24 23.01
C LYS A 125 23.33 4.00 21.76
N THR A 126 22.31 4.32 20.95
CA THR A 126 22.46 5.10 19.73
C THR A 126 22.58 6.60 20.07
N ARG A 127 23.29 7.37 19.27
CA ARG A 127 23.36 8.81 19.46
C ARG A 127 22.01 9.46 19.20
N ARG A 128 21.40 9.19 18.05
CA ARG A 128 20.07 9.68 17.70
C ARG A 128 18.99 8.77 18.27
N PRO A 129 17.83 9.33 18.63
CA PRO A 129 16.67 8.53 18.87
C PRO A 129 16.30 7.69 17.62
N ILE A 130 15.72 6.52 17.85
CA ILE A 130 15.09 5.71 16.80
C ILE A 130 13.59 5.75 17.01
N VAL A 131 12.83 5.95 15.94
CA VAL A 131 11.36 5.95 15.98
C VAL A 131 10.86 4.90 15.00
N ILE A 132 10.11 3.92 15.52
CA ILE A 132 9.39 2.96 14.67
C ILE A 132 8.07 3.62 14.28
N VAL A 133 7.73 3.57 12.99
CA VAL A 133 6.51 4.17 12.45
C VAL A 133 5.58 3.09 11.91
N ASN A 134 4.28 3.22 12.23
CA ASN A 134 3.21 2.53 11.52
C ASN A 134 2.34 3.58 10.84
N TRP A 135 2.37 3.64 9.51
CA TRP A 135 1.54 4.53 8.71
C TRP A 135 0.12 4.01 8.61
N THR A 136 -0.87 4.88 8.78
CA THR A 136 -2.30 4.54 8.68
C THR A 136 -2.78 4.63 7.25
N ASN A 137 -3.56 3.63 6.80
CA ASN A 137 -4.15 3.58 5.45
C ASN A 137 -3.10 3.68 4.35
N GLU A 138 -2.05 2.87 4.47
CA GLU A 138 -1.04 2.80 3.41
C GLU A 138 -1.61 2.14 2.16
N GLU A 139 -2.32 1.03 2.31
CA GLU A 139 -2.88 0.23 1.22
C GLU A 139 -3.99 0.93 0.42
N GLY A 140 -4.75 1.83 1.04
CA GLY A 140 -5.81 2.58 0.37
C GLY A 140 -7.00 1.75 -0.11
N THR A 141 -7.07 0.47 0.24
CA THR A 141 -8.12 -0.44 -0.25
C THR A 141 -9.48 -0.15 0.35
N ARG A 142 -9.54 0.29 1.60
CA ARG A 142 -10.77 0.71 2.24
C ARG A 142 -11.07 2.20 1.97
N PHE A 143 -10.09 3.06 2.11
CA PHE A 143 -10.21 4.50 1.86
C PHE A 143 -9.17 4.92 0.83
N ALA A 144 -9.57 5.08 -0.43
CA ALA A 144 -8.68 5.55 -1.49
C ALA A 144 -8.29 7.02 -1.30
N PRO A 145 -7.07 7.41 -1.68
CA PRO A 145 -6.00 6.62 -2.30
C PRO A 145 -5.10 5.92 -1.27
N PRO A 146 -4.14 5.07 -1.72
CA PRO A 146 -3.08 4.53 -0.88
C PRO A 146 -2.18 5.65 -0.34
N MET A 147 -1.33 5.30 0.66
CA MET A 147 -0.38 6.21 1.32
C MET A 147 -1.04 7.49 1.87
N MET A 148 -2.31 7.42 2.27
CA MET A 148 -3.09 8.61 2.59
C MET A 148 -2.56 9.34 3.82
N ALA A 149 -2.31 8.65 4.94
CA ALA A 149 -1.87 9.31 6.16
C ALA A 149 -0.41 9.79 6.08
N SER A 150 0.48 9.08 5.39
CA SER A 150 1.83 9.56 5.08
C SER A 150 1.81 10.74 4.12
N GLY A 151 0.85 10.77 3.18
CA GLY A 151 0.60 11.92 2.31
C GLY A 151 0.16 13.17 3.08
N VAL A 152 -0.70 13.01 4.09
CA VAL A 152 -1.05 14.13 5.01
C VAL A 152 0.15 14.53 5.85
N PHE A 153 0.91 13.57 6.37
CA PHE A 153 2.12 13.83 7.16
C PHE A 153 3.17 14.64 6.36
N SER A 154 3.35 14.35 5.09
CA SER A 154 4.27 15.06 4.20
C SER A 154 3.72 16.40 3.67
N GLY A 155 2.44 16.70 3.89
CA GLY A 155 1.78 17.90 3.39
C GLY A 155 1.27 17.80 1.95
N MET A 156 1.25 16.61 1.35
CA MET A 156 0.68 16.37 0.02
C MET A 156 -0.85 16.50 0.03
N HIS A 157 -1.47 16.07 1.12
CA HIS A 157 -2.92 16.15 1.35
C HIS A 157 -3.23 16.92 2.63
N THR A 158 -4.46 17.45 2.74
CA THR A 158 -4.94 18.03 3.99
C THR A 158 -5.64 16.97 4.84
N GLN A 159 -5.62 17.14 6.17
CA GLN A 159 -6.32 16.25 7.08
C GLN A 159 -7.84 16.25 6.83
N ASP A 160 -8.44 17.42 6.57
CA ASP A 160 -9.88 17.52 6.31
C ASP A 160 -10.30 16.74 5.06
N TRP A 161 -9.49 16.81 4.02
CA TRP A 161 -9.71 16.03 2.82
C TRP A 161 -9.64 14.51 3.11
N ALA A 162 -8.63 14.06 3.85
CA ALA A 162 -8.48 12.66 4.22
C ALA A 162 -9.64 12.17 5.11
N TYR A 163 -10.04 12.98 6.09
CA TYR A 163 -11.17 12.67 6.98
C TYR A 163 -12.50 12.54 6.24
N GLY A 164 -12.65 13.26 5.13
CA GLY A 164 -13.82 13.20 4.26
C GLY A 164 -13.88 11.99 3.32
N ARG A 165 -12.80 11.17 3.21
CA ARG A 165 -12.79 9.98 2.36
C ARG A 165 -13.75 8.93 2.88
N THR A 166 -14.44 8.24 1.97
CA THR A 166 -15.45 7.23 2.30
C THR A 166 -15.04 5.87 1.76
N ASP A 167 -15.39 4.83 2.51
CA ASP A 167 -15.32 3.46 2.03
C ASP A 167 -16.54 3.10 1.15
N ALA A 168 -16.58 1.84 0.68
CA ALA A 168 -17.67 1.34 -0.17
C ALA A 168 -19.05 1.35 0.52
N ASP A 169 -19.08 1.32 1.86
CA ASP A 169 -20.30 1.39 2.67
C ASP A 169 -20.71 2.83 3.00
N GLY A 170 -19.96 3.83 2.54
CA GLY A 170 -20.18 5.25 2.79
C GLY A 170 -19.70 5.74 4.17
N LYS A 171 -18.95 4.93 4.92
CA LYS A 171 -18.36 5.32 6.20
C LYS A 171 -17.17 6.25 5.96
N LYS A 172 -17.06 7.33 6.73
CA LYS A 172 -15.95 8.28 6.59
C LYS A 172 -14.73 7.84 7.38
N PHE A 173 -13.54 8.09 6.82
CA PHE A 173 -12.26 7.87 7.52
C PHE A 173 -12.22 8.57 8.90
N GLY A 174 -12.63 9.85 8.95
CA GLY A 174 -12.66 10.62 10.19
C GLY A 174 -13.56 10.05 11.26
N ASP A 175 -14.68 9.43 10.89
CA ASP A 175 -15.62 8.80 11.84
C ASP A 175 -15.06 7.46 12.31
N GLU A 176 -14.47 6.66 11.41
CA GLU A 176 -13.93 5.35 11.73
C GLU A 176 -12.68 5.40 12.61
N ILE A 177 -11.79 6.36 12.40
CA ILE A 177 -10.61 6.53 13.26
C ILE A 177 -11.01 6.94 14.69
N GLN A 178 -12.07 7.75 14.82
CA GLN A 178 -12.64 8.08 16.14
C GLN A 178 -13.33 6.87 16.76
N ARG A 179 -14.10 6.09 15.99
CA ARG A 179 -14.79 4.89 16.45
C ARG A 179 -13.84 3.89 17.10
N ILE A 180 -12.69 3.64 16.48
CA ILE A 180 -11.70 2.69 17.00
C ILE A 180 -10.75 3.31 18.04
N GLY A 181 -10.89 4.62 18.34
CA GLY A 181 -10.12 5.31 19.40
C GLY A 181 -8.64 5.55 19.06
N TRP A 182 -8.28 5.66 17.79
CA TRP A 182 -6.89 5.85 17.35
C TRP A 182 -6.59 7.26 16.79
N VAL A 183 -7.38 8.26 17.18
CA VAL A 183 -7.04 9.68 16.99
C VAL A 183 -6.07 10.11 18.08
N GLY A 184 -4.87 10.54 17.68
CA GLY A 184 -3.88 11.08 18.60
C GLY A 184 -4.05 12.58 18.85
N ASP A 185 -3.25 13.09 19.77
CA ASP A 185 -3.17 14.50 20.17
C ASP A 185 -2.06 15.27 19.43
N GLU A 186 -1.15 14.57 18.77
CA GLU A 186 -0.09 15.19 18.01
C GLU A 186 -0.60 15.67 16.65
N LYS A 187 -0.25 16.92 16.30
CA LYS A 187 -0.56 17.42 14.97
C LYS A 187 0.20 16.61 13.91
N VAL A 188 -0.50 16.08 12.91
CA VAL A 188 0.11 15.38 11.78
C VAL A 188 1.15 16.26 11.09
N GLY A 189 2.31 15.68 10.73
CA GLY A 189 3.44 16.40 10.12
C GLY A 189 4.28 17.24 11.07
N ALA A 190 3.96 17.28 12.38
CA ALA A 190 4.75 18.03 13.37
C ALA A 190 6.12 17.39 13.65
N ARG A 191 6.23 16.08 13.53
CA ARG A 191 7.48 15.35 13.79
C ARG A 191 8.50 15.59 12.67
N LYS A 192 9.70 15.97 13.07
CA LYS A 192 10.86 16.09 12.18
C LYS A 192 11.74 14.86 12.31
N MET A 193 12.41 14.48 11.23
CA MET A 193 13.30 13.32 11.18
C MET A 193 14.63 13.71 10.53
N HIS A 194 15.67 12.93 10.85
CA HIS A 194 16.97 13.02 10.17
C HIS A 194 17.00 12.20 8.88
N ALA A 195 16.43 11.00 8.96
CA ALA A 195 16.28 10.08 7.83
C ALA A 195 15.09 9.15 8.10
N PHE A 196 14.53 8.59 7.04
CA PHE A 196 13.53 7.52 7.08
C PHE A 196 14.04 6.31 6.32
N PHE A 197 13.84 5.12 6.88
CA PHE A 197 14.13 3.84 6.24
C PHE A 197 12.89 2.97 6.27
N GLU A 198 12.67 2.27 5.19
CA GLU A 198 11.61 1.27 5.09
C GLU A 198 12.17 -0.03 4.51
N LEU A 199 12.00 -1.12 5.25
CA LEU A 199 12.22 -2.46 4.77
C LEU A 199 10.88 -2.98 4.25
N HIS A 200 10.83 -3.35 2.98
CA HIS A 200 9.62 -3.86 2.36
C HIS A 200 9.90 -5.13 1.57
N ILE A 201 8.92 -6.03 1.46
CA ILE A 201 9.01 -7.15 0.51
C ILE A 201 8.97 -6.60 -0.91
N GLU A 202 9.62 -7.27 -1.85
CA GLU A 202 9.62 -6.84 -3.27
C GLU A 202 8.23 -6.88 -3.90
N GLN A 203 7.35 -7.76 -3.45
CA GLN A 203 6.07 -8.08 -4.08
C GLN A 203 6.20 -8.48 -5.56
N GLY A 204 7.33 -9.04 -5.91
CA GLY A 204 7.68 -9.44 -7.27
C GLY A 204 8.78 -10.51 -7.31
N PRO A 205 9.08 -11.06 -8.47
CA PRO A 205 9.98 -12.20 -8.61
C PRO A 205 11.42 -11.83 -9.02
N ILE A 206 11.76 -10.54 -9.17
CA ILE A 206 13.01 -10.13 -9.83
C ILE A 206 14.23 -10.44 -8.96
N LEU A 207 14.18 -10.06 -7.67
CA LEU A 207 15.31 -10.33 -6.76
C LEU A 207 15.57 -11.82 -6.61
N GLU A 208 14.50 -12.64 -6.50
CA GLU A 208 14.63 -14.10 -6.46
C GLU A 208 15.24 -14.63 -7.76
N ALA A 209 14.76 -14.20 -8.92
CA ALA A 209 15.29 -14.63 -10.21
C ALA A 209 16.77 -14.24 -10.41
N GLU A 210 17.21 -13.13 -9.79
CA GLU A 210 18.58 -12.66 -9.82
C GLU A 210 19.47 -13.19 -8.68
N ASN A 211 18.91 -14.03 -7.77
CA ASN A 211 19.55 -14.51 -6.54
C ASN A 211 20.09 -13.34 -5.69
N LYS A 212 19.26 -12.33 -5.48
CA LYS A 212 19.54 -11.17 -4.62
C LYS A 212 18.66 -11.19 -3.38
N ASP A 213 19.27 -10.98 -2.23
CA ASP A 213 18.56 -10.91 -0.96
C ASP A 213 17.95 -9.52 -0.71
N ILE A 214 18.57 -8.46 -1.24
CA ILE A 214 18.19 -7.07 -1.00
C ILE A 214 18.33 -6.25 -2.30
N GLY A 215 17.29 -5.48 -2.60
CA GLY A 215 17.28 -4.43 -3.62
C GLY A 215 17.21 -3.05 -2.98
N VAL A 216 17.99 -2.11 -3.49
CA VAL A 216 17.91 -0.71 -3.08
C VAL A 216 17.00 0.03 -4.04
N VAL A 217 15.87 0.55 -3.55
CA VAL A 217 14.94 1.36 -4.34
C VAL A 217 15.59 2.71 -4.65
N THR A 218 15.78 3.00 -5.92
CA THR A 218 16.42 4.23 -6.39
C THR A 218 15.44 5.28 -6.89
N HIS A 219 14.23 4.86 -7.29
CA HIS A 219 13.16 5.74 -7.77
C HIS A 219 11.80 5.01 -7.70
N GLY A 220 10.71 5.78 -7.71
CA GLY A 220 9.36 5.26 -7.83
C GLY A 220 8.85 5.31 -9.27
N GLN A 221 7.91 4.45 -9.60
CA GLN A 221 7.18 4.51 -10.87
C GLN A 221 6.06 5.55 -10.80
N GLY A 222 5.80 6.23 -11.91
CA GLY A 222 4.53 6.91 -12.13
C GLY A 222 3.42 5.88 -12.28
N LEU A 223 2.26 6.15 -11.70
CA LEU A 223 1.09 5.28 -11.83
C LEU A 223 -0.11 6.05 -12.38
N ASN A 224 -0.96 5.34 -13.09
CA ASN A 224 -2.23 5.86 -13.58
C ASN A 224 -3.33 4.82 -13.31
N TRP A 225 -4.23 5.15 -12.39
CA TRP A 225 -5.41 4.35 -12.11
C TRP A 225 -6.62 4.97 -12.81
N LEU A 226 -7.25 4.19 -13.67
CA LEU A 226 -8.40 4.64 -14.43
C LEU A 226 -9.59 3.72 -14.15
N GLN A 227 -10.77 4.31 -14.00
CA GLN A 227 -12.02 3.60 -14.09
C GLN A 227 -12.66 3.88 -15.45
N VAL A 228 -12.97 2.82 -16.18
CA VAL A 228 -13.59 2.91 -17.52
C VAL A 228 -15.01 2.38 -17.46
N THR A 229 -15.95 3.18 -17.95
CA THR A 229 -17.33 2.74 -18.17
C THR A 229 -17.62 2.70 -19.66
N LEU A 230 -17.93 1.51 -20.17
CA LEU A 230 -18.38 1.31 -21.55
C LEU A 230 -19.89 1.12 -21.58
N THR A 231 -20.57 1.87 -22.44
CA THR A 231 -22.00 1.74 -22.67
C THR A 231 -22.24 1.24 -24.09
N GLY A 232 -22.89 0.10 -24.19
CA GLY A 232 -23.38 -0.51 -25.41
C GLY A 232 -24.91 -0.64 -25.39
N ARG A 233 -25.42 -1.75 -25.91
CA ARG A 233 -26.85 -2.07 -25.89
C ARG A 233 -27.07 -3.55 -25.63
N GLU A 234 -27.86 -3.86 -24.60
CA GLU A 234 -28.28 -5.22 -24.33
C GLU A 234 -29.10 -5.77 -25.52
N SER A 235 -28.76 -6.97 -25.95
CA SER A 235 -29.44 -7.63 -27.05
C SER A 235 -29.30 -9.15 -26.94
N HIS A 236 -30.24 -9.88 -27.50
CA HIS A 236 -30.19 -11.34 -27.49
C HIS A 236 -29.07 -11.88 -28.36
N THR A 237 -28.24 -12.75 -27.83
CA THR A 237 -27.04 -13.27 -28.51
C THR A 237 -27.38 -14.08 -29.78
N GLY A 238 -28.47 -14.83 -29.77
CA GLY A 238 -28.85 -15.73 -30.88
C GLY A 238 -29.58 -15.02 -32.03
N SER A 239 -30.33 -13.93 -31.78
CA SER A 239 -31.18 -13.29 -32.77
C SER A 239 -30.68 -11.93 -33.25
N THR A 240 -29.72 -11.30 -32.59
CA THR A 240 -29.20 -9.99 -33.03
C THR A 240 -28.04 -10.19 -34.02
N PRO A 241 -28.18 -9.75 -35.29
CA PRO A 241 -27.11 -9.86 -36.28
C PRO A 241 -25.83 -9.15 -35.82
N MET A 242 -24.64 -9.70 -36.20
CA MET A 242 -23.34 -9.15 -35.78
C MET A 242 -23.17 -7.65 -36.07
N PRO A 243 -23.54 -7.12 -37.27
CA PRO A 243 -23.37 -5.68 -37.56
C PRO A 243 -24.25 -4.74 -36.75
N MET A 244 -25.29 -5.28 -36.07
CA MET A 244 -26.24 -4.49 -35.28
C MET A 244 -25.93 -4.47 -33.78
N ARG A 245 -24.82 -5.10 -33.36
CA ARG A 245 -24.43 -5.25 -31.96
C ARG A 245 -23.64 -4.05 -31.48
N LEU A 246 -24.04 -3.51 -30.32
CA LEU A 246 -23.24 -2.55 -29.53
C LEU A 246 -22.75 -3.28 -28.28
N ASN A 247 -21.65 -4.02 -28.39
CA ASN A 247 -21.18 -4.96 -27.38
C ASN A 247 -20.12 -4.30 -26.47
N ALA A 248 -20.50 -3.89 -25.27
CA ALA A 248 -19.57 -3.32 -24.27
C ALA A 248 -18.48 -4.31 -23.85
N GLY A 249 -18.80 -5.60 -23.79
CA GLY A 249 -17.83 -6.66 -23.45
C GLY A 249 -16.71 -6.81 -24.48
N LEU A 250 -17.03 -6.67 -25.78
CA LEU A 250 -16.01 -6.65 -26.82
C LEU A 250 -15.11 -5.39 -26.72
N GLY A 251 -15.69 -4.26 -26.34
CA GLY A 251 -14.94 -3.03 -26.08
C GLY A 251 -13.96 -3.21 -24.92
N MET A 252 -14.41 -3.77 -23.80
CA MET A 252 -13.55 -4.07 -22.67
C MET A 252 -12.40 -5.02 -23.05
N ALA A 253 -12.67 -6.11 -23.79
CA ALA A 253 -11.65 -7.04 -24.23
C ALA A 253 -10.56 -6.36 -25.10
N ARG A 254 -10.96 -5.46 -26.01
CA ARG A 254 -10.01 -4.70 -26.86
C ARG A 254 -9.17 -3.73 -26.04
N ILE A 255 -9.75 -3.08 -25.04
CA ILE A 255 -8.99 -2.17 -24.16
C ILE A 255 -8.02 -2.97 -23.29
N THR A 256 -8.42 -4.13 -22.77
CA THR A 256 -7.54 -5.03 -22.01
C THR A 256 -6.33 -5.47 -22.85
N GLU A 257 -6.55 -5.88 -24.09
CA GLU A 257 -5.46 -6.21 -25.01
C GLU A 257 -4.58 -4.99 -25.33
N LEU A 258 -5.18 -3.82 -25.51
CA LEU A 258 -4.43 -2.59 -25.76
C LEU A 258 -3.51 -2.23 -24.59
N VAL A 259 -4.00 -2.30 -23.33
CA VAL A 259 -3.21 -2.06 -22.12
C VAL A 259 -2.03 -3.02 -22.05
N HIS A 260 -2.27 -4.32 -22.27
CA HIS A 260 -1.23 -5.32 -22.33
C HIS A 260 -0.17 -5.00 -23.40
N ASN A 261 -0.60 -4.69 -24.62
CA ASN A 261 0.31 -4.41 -25.74
C ASN A 261 1.14 -3.12 -25.52
N ILE A 262 0.57 -2.10 -24.85
CA ILE A 262 1.33 -0.89 -24.49
C ILE A 262 2.42 -1.25 -23.47
N ALA A 263 2.10 -2.03 -22.44
CA ALA A 263 3.08 -2.48 -21.46
C ALA A 263 4.19 -3.31 -22.12
N MET A 264 3.83 -4.31 -22.94
CA MET A 264 4.78 -5.15 -23.67
C MET A 264 5.71 -4.37 -24.59
N LYS A 265 5.21 -3.32 -25.23
CA LYS A 265 6.01 -2.47 -26.13
C LYS A 265 7.05 -1.63 -25.37
N ASN A 266 6.80 -1.33 -24.10
CA ASN A 266 7.62 -0.48 -23.27
C ASN A 266 8.33 -1.26 -22.15
N GLN A 267 8.60 -2.55 -22.36
CA GLN A 267 9.39 -3.37 -21.44
C GLN A 267 10.85 -2.91 -21.36
N PRO A 268 11.54 -3.18 -20.23
CA PRO A 268 11.07 -3.84 -19.02
C PRO A 268 10.37 -2.89 -18.03
N GLU A 269 10.27 -1.61 -18.35
CA GLU A 269 9.93 -0.56 -17.42
C GLU A 269 8.42 -0.37 -17.20
N ALA A 270 7.59 -0.76 -18.20
CA ALA A 270 6.14 -0.58 -18.10
C ALA A 270 5.43 -1.87 -17.69
N VAL A 271 4.49 -1.73 -16.78
CA VAL A 271 3.56 -2.79 -16.38
C VAL A 271 2.14 -2.27 -16.42
N GLY A 272 1.17 -3.13 -16.74
CA GLY A 272 -0.23 -2.71 -16.79
C GLY A 272 -1.18 -3.89 -16.76
N ALA A 273 -2.30 -3.71 -16.09
CA ALA A 273 -3.35 -4.72 -15.99
C ALA A 273 -4.75 -4.08 -15.91
N VAL A 274 -5.75 -4.85 -16.33
CA VAL A 274 -7.16 -4.60 -16.01
C VAL A 274 -7.49 -5.45 -14.79
N GLY A 275 -7.90 -4.82 -13.70
CA GLY A 275 -8.13 -5.47 -12.41
C GLY A 275 -9.60 -5.80 -12.17
N HIS A 276 -10.38 -4.83 -11.67
CA HIS A 276 -11.81 -5.02 -11.42
C HIS A 276 -12.60 -5.00 -12.73
N CYS A 277 -13.60 -5.89 -12.85
CA CYS A 277 -14.47 -5.98 -14.04
C CYS A 277 -15.91 -6.29 -13.64
N ASP A 278 -16.81 -5.34 -13.88
CA ASP A 278 -18.26 -5.56 -13.79
C ASP A 278 -18.89 -5.58 -15.18
N VAL A 279 -19.66 -6.61 -15.46
CA VAL A 279 -20.35 -6.82 -16.73
C VAL A 279 -21.86 -6.87 -16.51
N TYR A 280 -22.63 -6.09 -17.22
CA TYR A 280 -24.09 -6.02 -17.10
C TYR A 280 -24.77 -6.39 -18.42
N PRO A 281 -25.84 -7.22 -18.34
CA PRO A 281 -26.48 -7.81 -17.17
C PRO A 281 -25.81 -9.11 -16.70
N ASN A 282 -24.65 -9.47 -17.21
CA ASN A 282 -23.91 -10.70 -16.89
C ASN A 282 -24.72 -11.99 -17.08
N SER A 283 -25.36 -12.11 -18.24
CA SER A 283 -26.20 -13.23 -18.62
C SER A 283 -25.67 -13.96 -19.84
N ARG A 284 -25.83 -15.30 -19.90
CA ARG A 284 -25.25 -16.16 -20.96
C ARG A 284 -25.70 -15.80 -22.36
N ASN A 285 -26.95 -15.39 -22.52
CA ASN A 285 -27.59 -15.18 -23.82
C ASN A 285 -27.86 -13.71 -24.12
N ILE A 286 -27.27 -12.79 -23.36
CA ILE A 286 -27.42 -11.35 -23.55
C ILE A 286 -26.04 -10.74 -23.84
N ILE A 287 -25.97 -9.94 -24.90
CA ILE A 287 -24.80 -9.14 -25.23
C ILE A 287 -24.68 -8.04 -24.17
N PRO A 288 -23.49 -7.86 -23.51
CA PRO A 288 -23.31 -6.84 -22.50
C PRO A 288 -23.63 -5.43 -23.00
N GLY A 289 -24.54 -4.77 -22.30
CA GLY A 289 -24.92 -3.38 -22.56
C GLY A 289 -24.08 -2.37 -21.78
N LYS A 290 -23.40 -2.83 -20.70
CA LYS A 290 -22.52 -1.99 -19.90
C LYS A 290 -21.38 -2.83 -19.34
N CYS A 291 -20.17 -2.28 -19.33
CA CYS A 291 -19.02 -2.79 -18.58
C CYS A 291 -18.38 -1.65 -17.79
N VAL A 292 -18.01 -1.94 -16.52
CA VAL A 292 -17.21 -1.04 -15.69
C VAL A 292 -15.97 -1.80 -15.26
N PHE A 293 -14.79 -1.24 -15.47
CA PHE A 293 -13.54 -1.91 -15.11
C PHE A 293 -12.45 -0.90 -14.79
N THR A 294 -11.42 -1.35 -14.07
CA THR A 294 -10.29 -0.52 -13.68
C THR A 294 -9.04 -0.90 -14.45
N ILE A 295 -8.20 0.08 -14.72
CA ILE A 295 -6.87 -0.09 -15.30
C ILE A 295 -5.86 0.43 -14.28
N ASP A 296 -4.84 -0.38 -13.96
CA ASP A 296 -3.62 0.05 -13.29
C ASP A 296 -2.49 -0.02 -14.32
N PHE A 297 -1.86 1.12 -14.60
CA PHE A 297 -0.74 1.20 -15.51
C PHE A 297 0.40 1.98 -14.86
N ARG A 298 1.61 1.41 -14.86
CA ARG A 298 2.78 1.99 -14.21
C ARG A 298 3.99 2.00 -15.12
N SER A 299 4.78 3.08 -15.04
CA SER A 299 6.06 3.19 -15.73
C SER A 299 6.89 4.32 -15.08
N PRO A 300 8.23 4.26 -15.06
CA PRO A 300 9.08 5.39 -14.71
C PRO A 300 9.04 6.51 -15.76
N SER A 301 8.59 6.22 -16.99
CA SER A 301 8.43 7.20 -18.05
C SER A 301 7.07 7.90 -17.97
N PHE A 302 7.09 9.21 -17.75
CA PHE A 302 5.88 10.04 -17.75
C PHE A 302 5.13 9.97 -19.10
N ASP A 303 5.87 9.98 -20.22
CA ASP A 303 5.28 9.90 -21.55
C ASP A 303 4.53 8.58 -21.76
N THR A 304 5.07 7.46 -21.26
CA THR A 304 4.45 6.15 -21.34
C THR A 304 3.16 6.10 -20.52
N VAL A 305 3.16 6.64 -19.31
CA VAL A 305 1.98 6.72 -18.43
C VAL A 305 0.89 7.60 -19.07
N SER A 306 1.27 8.77 -19.57
CA SER A 306 0.35 9.70 -20.23
C SER A 306 -0.21 9.15 -21.55
N TYR A 307 0.60 8.41 -22.32
CA TYR A 307 0.18 7.79 -23.57
C TYR A 307 -0.94 6.77 -23.38
N THR A 308 -0.92 6.03 -22.29
CA THR A 308 -1.98 5.05 -21.95
C THR A 308 -3.32 5.75 -21.79
N HIS A 309 -3.33 6.90 -21.15
CA HIS A 309 -4.54 7.73 -20.98
C HIS A 309 -5.10 8.21 -22.31
N LEU A 310 -4.24 8.75 -23.19
CA LEU A 310 -4.65 9.28 -24.51
C LEU A 310 -5.22 8.20 -25.44
N ARG A 311 -4.61 7.01 -25.46
CA ARG A 311 -5.07 5.91 -26.33
C ARG A 311 -6.37 5.26 -25.86
N ALA A 312 -6.65 5.26 -24.57
CA ALA A 312 -7.95 4.81 -24.07
C ALA A 312 -9.11 5.69 -24.61
N HIS A 313 -8.83 6.96 -24.93
CA HIS A 313 -9.77 7.88 -25.57
C HIS A 313 -9.91 7.69 -27.08
N GLU A 314 -8.90 7.14 -27.79
CA GLU A 314 -8.89 7.08 -29.25
C GLU A 314 -9.64 5.89 -29.86
N THR A 315 -10.19 4.98 -29.07
CA THR A 315 -11.07 3.91 -29.58
C THR A 315 -12.43 4.48 -30.06
N ARG A 316 -12.35 5.56 -30.84
CA ARG A 316 -13.49 6.19 -31.51
C ARG A 316 -13.94 5.34 -32.67
N GLY A 317 -15.13 4.83 -32.57
CA GLY A 317 -15.80 4.26 -33.73
C GLY A 317 -17.22 3.81 -33.45
N ASN A 318 -17.59 3.36 -32.26
CA ASN A 318 -18.94 2.96 -31.90
C ASN A 318 -19.15 2.78 -30.38
N LEU A 319 -18.28 3.35 -29.57
CA LEU A 319 -18.36 3.25 -28.11
C LEU A 319 -18.30 4.67 -27.50
N VAL A 320 -19.29 5.00 -26.68
CA VAL A 320 -19.23 6.21 -25.83
C VAL A 320 -18.43 5.83 -24.59
N CYS A 321 -17.19 6.29 -24.52
CA CYS A 321 -16.34 6.14 -23.35
C CYS A 321 -16.47 7.39 -22.49
N ARG A 322 -16.88 7.23 -21.22
CA ARG A 322 -16.85 8.29 -20.22
C ARG A 322 -15.78 7.94 -19.20
N LEU A 323 -14.67 8.67 -19.21
CA LEU A 323 -13.64 8.59 -18.19
C LEU A 323 -14.02 9.48 -17.01
N LEU A 324 -14.00 8.91 -15.82
CA LEU A 324 -13.98 9.66 -14.57
C LEU A 324 -12.55 9.57 -14.05
N LEU A 325 -11.89 10.72 -13.95
CA LEU A 325 -10.61 10.85 -13.23
C LEU A 325 -10.95 11.00 -11.74
N GLU A 326 -10.46 10.11 -10.91
CA GLU A 326 -10.46 10.24 -9.46
C GLU A 326 -9.15 10.86 -8.97
#